data_e87d37faadd0053918ff3240e39db1ed
#
_entry.id   e87d37faadd0053918ff3240e39db1ed
#
_cell.length_a   1.000
_cell.length_b   1.000
_cell.length_c   1.000
_cell.angle_alpha   90.00
_cell.angle_beta   90.00
_cell.angle_gamma   90.00
#
_symmetry.space_group_name_H-M   'P 1'
#
loop_
_entity.id
_entity.type
_entity.pdbx_description
1 polymer ?
#
loop_
_entity_poly.entity_id
_entity_poly.type
_entity_poly.pdbx_seq_one_letter_code
_entity_poly.pdbx_strand_id
1 'polypeptide(L)'
;SIAGIKMAKAHGVGVQINMTVTTLNHTKVEAVHDLALELGIDAFHIFMLVPTGRGSDLLDKELPPEEYERVLTWAYHRQKTSPLHFKPTDSPHYYRIIRQLAKAEGKKVTREEYGLDAMTRGCLGGITFCFISHTGDIQPCGYFDMQLGNVKEQPFSQIWTESKVFNELRDYSLLKGKCGACEYKAVCGGCRARALEITGDYLESEPYCVYEPAGWTGGAEQS
;
A
#
# COMPACT_ATOMS: atom_id res chain seq x y z
N SER A 1 -13.82 -21.40 -6.68
CA SER A 1 -14.01 -19.92 -6.59
C SER A 1 -14.94 -19.38 -7.68
N ILE A 2 -14.74 -19.64 -8.99
CA ILE A 2 -15.56 -19.10 -10.09
C ILE A 2 -17.06 -19.45 -9.95
N ALA A 3 -17.40 -20.71 -9.62
CA ALA A 3 -18.79 -21.11 -9.39
C ALA A 3 -19.46 -20.32 -8.27
N GLY A 4 -18.75 -20.07 -7.16
CA GLY A 4 -19.26 -19.26 -6.05
C GLY A 4 -19.47 -17.78 -6.45
N ILE A 5 -18.57 -17.20 -7.25
CA ILE A 5 -18.73 -15.85 -7.80
C ILE A 5 -20.00 -15.77 -8.66
N LYS A 6 -20.17 -16.70 -9.60
CA LYS A 6 -21.36 -16.77 -10.46
C LYS A 6 -22.66 -16.91 -9.65
N MET A 7 -22.63 -17.72 -8.60
CA MET A 7 -23.78 -17.90 -7.71
C MET A 7 -24.10 -16.61 -6.94
N ALA A 8 -23.10 -15.95 -6.36
CA ALA A 8 -23.28 -14.67 -5.65
C ALA A 8 -23.88 -13.60 -6.59
N LYS A 9 -23.32 -13.45 -7.79
CA LYS A 9 -23.84 -12.52 -8.80
C LYS A 9 -25.29 -12.83 -9.21
N ALA A 10 -25.64 -14.11 -9.41
CA ALA A 10 -27.00 -14.53 -9.74
C ALA A 10 -28.01 -14.18 -8.64
N HIS A 11 -27.58 -14.00 -7.40
CA HIS A 11 -28.42 -13.58 -6.26
C HIS A 11 -28.31 -12.08 -5.96
N GLY A 12 -27.71 -11.27 -6.88
CA GLY A 12 -27.61 -9.81 -6.70
C GLY A 12 -26.59 -9.38 -5.64
N VAL A 13 -25.68 -10.26 -5.21
CA VAL A 13 -24.63 -9.92 -4.23
C VAL A 13 -23.46 -9.27 -4.95
N GLY A 14 -23.01 -8.13 -4.43
CA GLY A 14 -21.78 -7.47 -4.89
C GLY A 14 -20.55 -8.35 -4.63
N VAL A 15 -19.65 -8.44 -5.62
CA VAL A 15 -18.47 -9.30 -5.55
C VAL A 15 -17.20 -8.47 -5.82
N GLN A 16 -16.22 -8.60 -4.94
CA GLN A 16 -14.88 -8.08 -5.11
C GLN A 16 -13.88 -9.25 -5.20
N ILE A 17 -12.96 -9.18 -6.15
CA ILE A 17 -11.80 -10.08 -6.21
C ILE A 17 -10.59 -9.35 -5.63
N ASN A 18 -9.89 -10.00 -4.71
CA ASN A 18 -8.60 -9.56 -4.17
C ASN A 18 -7.51 -10.50 -4.66
N MET A 19 -6.45 -9.95 -5.24
CA MET A 19 -5.30 -10.69 -5.72
C MET A 19 -4.04 -10.20 -5.03
N THR A 20 -3.42 -11.04 -4.20
CA THR A 20 -2.07 -10.77 -3.68
C THR A 20 -1.05 -11.04 -4.79
N VAL A 21 -0.26 -10.02 -5.14
CA VAL A 21 0.71 -10.09 -6.24
C VAL A 21 2.07 -10.48 -5.70
N THR A 22 2.66 -11.50 -6.31
CA THR A 22 3.96 -12.08 -5.97
C THR A 22 4.68 -12.50 -7.25
N THR A 23 5.92 -12.96 -7.16
CA THR A 23 6.66 -13.54 -8.30
C THR A 23 5.95 -14.72 -8.95
N LEU A 24 5.05 -15.40 -8.22
CA LEU A 24 4.30 -16.55 -8.74
C LEU A 24 3.18 -16.16 -9.72
N ASN A 25 2.69 -14.92 -9.66
CA ASN A 25 1.47 -14.56 -10.38
C ASN A 25 1.46 -13.14 -11.00
N HIS A 26 2.50 -12.33 -10.82
CA HIS A 26 2.54 -10.94 -11.30
C HIS A 26 2.30 -10.80 -12.81
N THR A 27 2.70 -11.80 -13.61
CA THR A 27 2.46 -11.85 -15.05
C THR A 27 1.00 -12.16 -15.42
N LYS A 28 0.16 -12.53 -14.45
CA LYS A 28 -1.25 -12.89 -14.62
C LYS A 28 -2.22 -11.81 -14.16
N VAL A 29 -1.74 -10.69 -13.64
CA VAL A 29 -2.59 -9.60 -13.10
C VAL A 29 -3.60 -9.13 -14.14
N GLU A 30 -3.16 -8.89 -15.38
CA GLU A 30 -4.02 -8.46 -16.48
C GLU A 30 -5.07 -9.53 -16.84
N ALA A 31 -4.67 -10.79 -16.96
CA ALA A 31 -5.59 -11.89 -17.26
C ALA A 31 -6.65 -12.08 -16.13
N VAL A 32 -6.28 -11.88 -14.87
CA VAL A 32 -7.23 -11.93 -13.76
C VAL A 32 -8.19 -10.74 -13.80
N HIS A 33 -7.70 -9.55 -14.15
CA HIS A 33 -8.55 -8.38 -14.36
C HIS A 33 -9.56 -8.60 -15.49
N ASP A 34 -9.15 -9.17 -16.63
CA ASP A 34 -10.03 -9.45 -17.76
C ASP A 34 -11.07 -10.54 -17.40
N LEU A 35 -10.65 -11.57 -16.66
CA LEU A 35 -11.59 -12.56 -16.11
C LEU A 35 -12.60 -11.91 -15.14
N ALA A 36 -12.17 -10.91 -14.36
CA ALA A 36 -13.05 -10.17 -13.48
C ALA A 36 -14.13 -9.39 -14.26
N LEU A 37 -13.76 -8.79 -15.40
CA LEU A 37 -14.69 -8.15 -16.32
C LEU A 37 -15.69 -9.16 -16.93
N GLU A 38 -15.21 -10.31 -17.40
CA GLU A 38 -16.06 -11.39 -17.97
C GLU A 38 -17.06 -11.94 -16.95
N LEU A 39 -16.67 -12.02 -15.68
CA LEU A 39 -17.54 -12.48 -14.59
C LEU A 39 -18.51 -11.40 -14.10
N GLY A 40 -18.40 -10.17 -14.58
CA GLY A 40 -19.25 -9.04 -14.21
C GLY A 40 -19.14 -8.69 -12.72
N ILE A 41 -17.95 -8.80 -12.14
CA ILE A 41 -17.73 -8.41 -10.74
C ILE A 41 -17.73 -6.90 -10.58
N ASP A 42 -17.84 -6.42 -9.34
CA ASP A 42 -18.01 -5.00 -9.05
C ASP A 42 -16.67 -4.31 -8.76
N ALA A 43 -15.71 -5.05 -8.18
CA ALA A 43 -14.41 -4.51 -7.82
C ALA A 43 -13.27 -5.53 -7.96
N PHE A 44 -12.11 -5.05 -8.38
CA PHE A 44 -10.87 -5.81 -8.43
C PHE A 44 -9.75 -5.05 -7.72
N HIS A 45 -9.23 -5.62 -6.65
CA HIS A 45 -8.13 -5.04 -5.90
C HIS A 45 -6.88 -5.91 -6.00
N ILE A 46 -5.75 -5.31 -6.33
CA ILE A 46 -4.45 -5.95 -6.20
C ILE A 46 -3.81 -5.55 -4.87
N PHE A 47 -3.26 -6.52 -4.18
CA PHE A 47 -2.53 -6.35 -2.92
C PHE A 47 -1.06 -6.66 -3.18
N MET A 48 -0.20 -5.69 -2.93
CA MET A 48 1.23 -5.95 -2.95
C MET A 48 1.60 -6.68 -1.64
N LEU A 49 2.33 -7.77 -1.75
CA LEU A 49 2.70 -8.58 -0.58
C LEU A 49 3.40 -7.71 0.48
N VAL A 50 2.99 -7.87 1.73
CA VAL A 50 3.71 -7.38 2.91
C VAL A 50 4.11 -8.60 3.70
N PRO A 51 5.42 -8.91 3.84
CA PRO A 51 5.90 -10.21 4.35
C PRO A 51 5.88 -10.27 5.88
N THR A 52 4.68 -10.09 6.47
CA THR A 52 4.46 -10.14 7.92
C THR A 52 3.55 -11.29 8.32
N GLY A 53 3.65 -11.78 9.56
CA GLY A 53 2.88 -12.91 10.05
C GLY A 53 3.11 -14.15 9.15
N ARG A 54 2.05 -14.80 8.68
CA ARG A 54 2.18 -15.92 7.72
C ARG A 54 2.69 -15.50 6.34
N GLY A 55 2.70 -14.21 6.04
CA GLY A 55 3.29 -13.68 4.83
C GLY A 55 4.82 -13.77 4.83
N SER A 56 5.47 -13.91 5.98
CA SER A 56 6.93 -14.11 6.09
C SER A 56 7.41 -15.39 5.39
N ASP A 57 6.56 -16.42 5.33
CA ASP A 57 6.83 -17.65 4.58
C ASP A 57 6.92 -17.41 3.05
N LEU A 58 6.50 -16.24 2.59
CA LEU A 58 6.51 -15.84 1.19
C LEU A 58 7.52 -14.73 0.88
N LEU A 59 8.46 -14.44 1.79
CA LEU A 59 9.46 -13.40 1.60
C LEU A 59 10.26 -13.61 0.29
N ASP A 60 10.61 -14.84 -0.04
CA ASP A 60 11.29 -15.24 -1.29
C ASP A 60 10.40 -15.10 -2.54
N LYS A 61 9.12 -14.77 -2.38
CA LYS A 61 8.15 -14.54 -3.46
C LYS A 61 7.79 -13.05 -3.62
N GLU A 62 8.44 -12.18 -2.89
CA GLU A 62 8.31 -10.73 -3.11
C GLU A 62 8.75 -10.36 -4.53
N LEU A 63 8.12 -9.33 -5.08
CA LEU A 63 8.49 -8.84 -6.40
C LEU A 63 9.83 -8.07 -6.32
N PRO A 64 10.70 -8.22 -7.34
CA PRO A 64 11.78 -7.26 -7.53
C PRO A 64 11.22 -5.82 -7.65
N PRO A 65 11.96 -4.80 -7.19
CA PRO A 65 11.49 -3.42 -7.19
C PRO A 65 10.99 -2.92 -8.56
N GLU A 66 11.64 -3.33 -9.65
CA GLU A 66 11.28 -2.98 -11.02
C GLU A 66 9.92 -3.58 -11.44
N GLU A 67 9.68 -4.84 -11.06
CA GLU A 67 8.40 -5.51 -11.33
C GLU A 67 7.28 -4.92 -10.48
N TYR A 68 7.59 -4.52 -9.25
CA TYR A 68 6.67 -3.79 -8.38
C TYR A 68 6.21 -2.48 -9.05
N GLU A 69 7.17 -1.69 -9.53
CA GLU A 69 6.89 -0.44 -10.26
C GLU A 69 6.10 -0.69 -11.55
N ARG A 70 6.44 -1.75 -12.32
CA ARG A 70 5.75 -2.13 -13.54
C ARG A 70 4.28 -2.46 -13.30
N VAL A 71 3.98 -3.26 -12.28
CA VAL A 71 2.60 -3.63 -11.92
C VAL A 71 1.79 -2.38 -11.53
N LEU A 72 2.36 -1.48 -10.76
CA LEU A 72 1.67 -0.25 -10.34
C LEU A 72 1.50 0.75 -11.49
N THR A 73 2.45 0.82 -12.42
CA THR A 73 2.33 1.62 -13.63
C THR A 73 1.20 1.08 -14.53
N TRP A 74 1.14 -0.24 -14.71
CA TRP A 74 0.02 -0.90 -15.39
C TRP A 74 -1.31 -0.55 -14.71
N ALA A 75 -1.37 -0.62 -13.39
CA ALA A 75 -2.54 -0.27 -12.60
C ALA A 75 -3.04 1.15 -12.87
N TYR A 76 -2.12 2.12 -12.96
CA TYR A 76 -2.45 3.51 -13.30
C TYR A 76 -3.14 3.64 -14.67
N HIS A 77 -2.62 2.98 -15.69
CA HIS A 77 -3.21 3.04 -17.02
C HIS A 77 -4.54 2.29 -17.07
N ARG A 78 -4.62 1.14 -16.40
CA ARG A 78 -5.85 0.31 -16.42
C ARG A 78 -7.00 0.96 -15.65
N GLN A 79 -6.73 1.61 -14.53
CA GLN A 79 -7.76 2.32 -13.75
C GLN A 79 -8.52 3.38 -14.57
N LYS A 80 -7.86 4.02 -15.54
CA LYS A 80 -8.47 5.04 -16.39
C LYS A 80 -9.47 4.47 -17.39
N THR A 81 -9.35 3.21 -17.74
CA THR A 81 -10.15 2.57 -18.81
C THR A 81 -11.05 1.45 -18.31
N SER A 82 -10.80 0.96 -17.09
CA SER A 82 -11.58 -0.12 -16.51
C SER A 82 -12.92 0.39 -15.97
N PRO A 83 -14.04 -0.28 -16.25
CA PRO A 83 -15.31 -0.02 -15.60
C PRO A 83 -15.39 -0.57 -14.19
N LEU A 84 -14.43 -1.43 -13.77
CA LEU A 84 -14.36 -1.98 -12.43
C LEU A 84 -13.85 -0.94 -11.43
N HIS A 85 -14.36 -0.98 -10.21
CA HIS A 85 -13.67 -0.31 -9.11
C HIS A 85 -12.34 -1.02 -8.87
N PHE A 86 -11.25 -0.40 -9.33
CA PHE A 86 -9.91 -0.97 -9.31
C PHE A 86 -9.01 -0.21 -8.34
N LYS A 87 -8.31 -0.94 -7.46
CA LYS A 87 -7.43 -0.31 -6.45
C LYS A 87 -6.19 -1.15 -6.17
N PRO A 88 -4.98 -0.58 -6.32
CA PRO A 88 -3.77 -1.10 -5.68
C PRO A 88 -3.82 -0.86 -4.16
N THR A 89 -3.58 -1.90 -3.37
CA THR A 89 -3.59 -1.88 -1.91
C THR A 89 -2.20 -2.30 -1.40
N ASP A 90 -1.82 -1.82 -0.22
CA ASP A 90 -0.50 -2.04 0.39
C ASP A 90 0.67 -1.57 -0.49
N SER A 91 0.41 -0.59 -1.34
CA SER A 91 1.29 -0.07 -2.38
C SER A 91 1.41 1.46 -2.34
N PRO A 92 2.00 2.05 -1.29
CA PRO A 92 2.14 3.51 -1.18
C PRO A 92 2.82 4.17 -2.40
N HIS A 93 3.70 3.46 -3.11
CA HIS A 93 4.35 3.92 -4.34
C HIS A 93 3.34 4.37 -5.40
N TYR A 94 2.15 3.78 -5.44
CA TYR A 94 1.10 4.12 -6.39
C TYR A 94 0.75 5.60 -6.37
N TYR A 95 0.74 6.21 -5.18
CA TYR A 95 0.44 7.64 -5.03
C TYR A 95 1.53 8.56 -5.56
N ARG A 96 2.79 8.11 -5.59
CA ARG A 96 3.88 8.77 -6.30
C ARG A 96 3.71 8.60 -7.81
N ILE A 97 3.49 7.35 -8.25
CA ILE A 97 3.31 7.00 -9.66
C ILE A 97 2.18 7.81 -10.31
N ILE A 98 1.02 7.91 -9.66
CA ILE A 98 -0.09 8.77 -10.13
C ILE A 98 0.40 10.18 -10.42
N ARG A 99 1.15 10.80 -9.49
CA ARG A 99 1.60 12.18 -9.63
C ARG A 99 2.66 12.35 -10.71
N GLN A 100 3.56 11.39 -10.83
CA GLN A 100 4.59 11.42 -11.87
C GLN A 100 4.00 11.25 -13.27
N LEU A 101 3.14 10.26 -13.46
CA LEU A 101 2.53 9.98 -14.75
C LEU A 101 1.52 11.07 -15.15
N ALA A 102 0.70 11.56 -14.22
CA ALA A 102 -0.17 12.69 -14.48
C ALA A 102 0.61 13.94 -14.91
N LYS A 103 1.73 14.25 -14.23
CA LYS A 103 2.61 15.36 -14.62
C LYS A 103 3.22 15.16 -16.01
N ALA A 104 3.65 13.94 -16.33
CA ALA A 104 4.19 13.62 -17.66
C ALA A 104 3.12 13.75 -18.76
N GLU A 105 1.85 13.51 -18.44
CA GLU A 105 0.69 13.72 -19.34
C GLU A 105 0.21 15.19 -19.37
N GLY A 106 0.89 16.11 -18.67
CA GLY A 106 0.47 17.52 -18.58
C GLY A 106 -0.78 17.75 -17.73
N LYS A 107 -1.16 16.79 -16.88
CA LYS A 107 -2.35 16.81 -16.03
C LYS A 107 -2.01 17.15 -14.58
N LYS A 108 -3.01 17.68 -13.88
CA LYS A 108 -2.98 17.82 -12.42
C LYS A 108 -3.77 16.69 -11.78
N VAL A 109 -3.31 16.20 -10.63
CA VAL A 109 -4.07 15.22 -9.84
C VAL A 109 -5.16 15.97 -9.08
N THR A 110 -6.39 15.90 -9.58
CA THR A 110 -7.58 16.55 -9.00
C THR A 110 -8.60 15.51 -8.56
N ARG A 111 -9.52 15.91 -7.68
CA ARG A 111 -10.60 15.03 -7.20
C ARG A 111 -11.53 14.60 -8.33
N GLU A 112 -11.75 15.46 -9.32
CA GLU A 112 -12.62 15.19 -10.46
C GLU A 112 -12.06 14.07 -11.34
N GLU A 113 -10.72 14.02 -11.52
CA GLU A 113 -10.07 13.02 -12.38
C GLU A 113 -9.66 11.75 -11.65
N TYR A 114 -9.25 11.86 -10.38
CA TYR A 114 -8.64 10.76 -9.61
C TYR A 114 -9.43 10.36 -8.36
N GLY A 115 -10.60 10.98 -8.13
CA GLY A 115 -11.45 10.66 -7.00
C GLY A 115 -10.75 10.78 -5.65
N LEU A 116 -10.89 9.76 -4.82
CA LEU A 116 -10.26 9.71 -3.50
C LEU A 116 -8.73 9.62 -3.54
N ASP A 117 -8.15 9.09 -4.63
CA ASP A 117 -6.69 8.97 -4.77
C ASP A 117 -6.00 10.33 -4.83
N ALA A 118 -6.72 11.40 -5.25
CA ALA A 118 -6.22 12.77 -5.18
C ALA A 118 -6.20 13.33 -3.75
N MET A 119 -7.10 12.84 -2.89
CA MET A 119 -7.36 13.40 -1.55
C MET A 119 -6.67 12.63 -0.43
N THR A 120 -6.16 11.45 -0.70
CA THR A 120 -5.52 10.57 0.27
C THR A 120 -4.03 10.41 -0.02
N ARG A 121 -3.37 9.60 0.80
CA ARG A 121 -1.95 9.27 0.67
C ARG A 121 -1.75 7.75 0.70
N GLY A 122 -0.51 7.32 0.46
CA GLY A 122 -0.15 5.91 0.38
C GLY A 122 -0.27 5.18 1.71
N CYS A 123 0.59 5.49 2.66
CA CYS A 123 0.53 4.86 3.98
C CYS A 123 -0.32 5.68 4.94
N LEU A 124 -1.35 5.05 5.52
CA LEU A 124 -2.27 5.65 6.49
C LEU A 124 -2.07 5.11 7.92
N GLY A 125 -1.26 4.06 8.06
CA GLY A 125 -0.98 3.42 9.35
C GLY A 125 -0.43 4.41 10.37
N GLY A 126 -1.08 4.50 11.53
CA GLY A 126 -0.73 5.43 12.60
C GLY A 126 -1.08 6.90 12.34
N ILE A 127 -1.59 7.25 11.15
CA ILE A 127 -1.92 8.63 10.75
C ILE A 127 -3.42 8.88 10.85
N THR A 128 -4.23 8.12 10.09
CA THR A 128 -5.69 8.18 10.11
C THR A 128 -6.32 6.80 10.29
N PHE A 129 -5.50 5.78 10.43
CA PHE A 129 -5.88 4.39 10.55
C PHE A 129 -5.00 3.70 11.59
N CYS A 130 -5.59 2.79 12.35
CA CYS A 130 -4.87 1.82 13.19
C CYS A 130 -5.61 0.48 13.17
N PHE A 131 -4.95 -0.54 13.67
CA PHE A 131 -5.52 -1.87 13.86
C PHE A 131 -5.70 -2.14 15.35
N ILE A 132 -6.83 -2.75 15.71
CA ILE A 132 -7.10 -3.26 17.07
C ILE A 132 -7.32 -4.76 16.95
N SER A 133 -6.47 -5.55 17.62
CA SER A 133 -6.56 -7.00 17.59
C SER A 133 -7.77 -7.53 18.37
N HIS A 134 -8.08 -8.82 18.22
CA HIS A 134 -9.14 -9.50 18.99
C HIS A 134 -8.84 -9.56 20.50
N THR A 135 -7.60 -9.37 20.90
CA THR A 135 -7.15 -9.28 22.30
C THR A 135 -7.20 -7.84 22.82
N GLY A 136 -7.41 -6.85 21.95
CA GLY A 136 -7.48 -5.42 22.29
C GLY A 136 -6.16 -4.68 22.08
N ASP A 137 -5.13 -5.33 21.52
CA ASP A 137 -3.84 -4.71 21.25
C ASP A 137 -3.94 -3.73 20.09
N ILE A 138 -3.33 -2.56 20.23
CA ILE A 138 -3.29 -1.53 19.20
C ILE A 138 -1.97 -1.59 18.45
N GLN A 139 -2.07 -1.59 17.11
CA GLN A 139 -0.95 -1.54 16.18
C GLN A 139 -1.19 -0.45 15.12
N PRO A 140 -0.16 0.12 14.48
CA PRO A 140 -0.32 1.11 13.40
C PRO A 140 -1.16 0.60 12.22
N CYS A 141 -1.00 -0.67 11.84
CA CYS A 141 -1.85 -1.38 10.87
C CYS A 141 -1.76 -2.89 11.13
N GLY A 142 -2.58 -3.67 10.43
CA GLY A 142 -2.61 -5.14 10.59
C GLY A 142 -1.34 -5.88 10.15
N TYR A 143 -0.43 -5.19 9.46
CA TYR A 143 0.87 -5.72 9.03
C TYR A 143 2.03 -5.24 9.90
N PHE A 144 1.78 -4.37 10.86
CA PHE A 144 2.81 -3.73 11.65
C PHE A 144 2.91 -4.44 13.01
N ASP A 145 3.82 -5.39 13.12
CA ASP A 145 3.95 -6.23 14.31
C ASP A 145 4.63 -5.48 15.48
N MET A 146 3.90 -4.51 16.03
CA MET A 146 4.34 -3.71 17.17
C MET A 146 3.12 -3.28 18.01
N GLN A 147 2.98 -3.82 19.20
CA GLN A 147 1.93 -3.46 20.14
C GLN A 147 2.25 -2.10 20.78
N LEU A 148 1.34 -1.15 20.64
CA LEU A 148 1.48 0.22 21.16
C LEU A 148 0.67 0.47 22.45
N GLY A 149 -0.16 -0.48 22.85
CA GLY A 149 -1.02 -0.45 24.01
C GLY A 149 -2.20 -1.38 23.85
N ASN A 150 -3.09 -1.44 24.83
CA ASN A 150 -4.27 -2.29 24.82
C ASN A 150 -5.51 -1.52 25.30
N VAL A 151 -6.60 -1.56 24.51
CA VAL A 151 -7.84 -0.82 24.80
C VAL A 151 -8.58 -1.31 26.05
N LYS A 152 -8.23 -2.48 26.58
CA LYS A 152 -8.76 -3.00 27.84
C LYS A 152 -8.02 -2.44 29.08
N GLU A 153 -6.83 -1.87 28.87
CA GLU A 153 -5.95 -1.40 29.94
C GLU A 153 -5.92 0.12 30.04
N GLN A 154 -6.08 0.81 28.92
CA GLN A 154 -6.04 2.28 28.83
C GLN A 154 -6.93 2.83 27.73
N PRO A 155 -7.41 4.08 27.83
CA PRO A 155 -8.28 4.69 26.81
C PRO A 155 -7.59 4.75 25.45
N PHE A 156 -8.33 4.42 24.39
CA PHE A 156 -7.83 4.51 23.01
C PHE A 156 -7.26 5.90 22.67
N SER A 157 -7.95 6.96 23.10
CA SER A 157 -7.50 8.34 22.86
C SER A 157 -6.10 8.60 23.41
N GLN A 158 -5.80 8.07 24.59
CA GLN A 158 -4.46 8.21 25.19
C GLN A 158 -3.41 7.49 24.34
N ILE A 159 -3.64 6.22 23.98
CA ILE A 159 -2.71 5.48 23.12
C ILE A 159 -2.50 6.22 21.79
N TRP A 160 -3.59 6.71 21.17
CA TRP A 160 -3.56 7.37 19.88
C TRP A 160 -2.78 8.68 19.88
N THR A 161 -2.86 9.46 20.97
CA THR A 161 -2.23 10.79 21.04
C THR A 161 -0.85 10.77 21.69
N GLU A 162 -0.57 9.85 22.61
CA GLU A 162 0.64 9.85 23.41
C GLU A 162 1.70 8.84 22.93
N SER A 163 1.31 7.82 22.14
CA SER A 163 2.26 6.84 21.63
C SER A 163 3.34 7.51 20.79
N LYS A 164 4.59 7.29 21.16
CA LYS A 164 5.78 7.74 20.43
C LYS A 164 5.72 7.30 18.96
N VAL A 165 5.41 6.03 18.70
CA VAL A 165 5.38 5.46 17.35
C VAL A 165 4.32 6.13 16.49
N PHE A 166 3.10 6.37 17.02
CA PHE A 166 2.08 7.10 16.28
C PHE A 166 2.50 8.53 15.96
N ASN A 167 3.15 9.22 16.90
CA ASN A 167 3.63 10.58 16.68
C ASN A 167 4.76 10.63 15.65
N GLU A 168 5.69 9.69 15.68
CA GLU A 168 6.76 9.57 14.69
C GLU A 168 6.24 9.23 13.29
N LEU A 169 5.24 8.35 13.16
CA LEU A 169 4.62 8.04 11.87
C LEU A 169 3.87 9.23 11.23
N ARG A 170 3.45 10.20 12.04
CA ARG A 170 2.80 11.45 11.60
C ARG A 170 3.80 12.53 11.18
N ASP A 171 5.04 12.42 11.62
CA ASP A 171 6.10 13.37 11.30
C ASP A 171 6.98 12.85 10.16
N TYR A 172 6.70 13.30 8.94
CA TYR A 172 7.44 12.88 7.74
C TYR A 172 8.88 13.40 7.70
N SER A 173 9.25 14.36 8.56
CA SER A 173 10.62 14.84 8.66
C SER A 173 11.56 13.81 9.28
N LEU A 174 11.00 12.85 10.02
CA LEU A 174 11.74 11.76 10.66
C LEU A 174 12.05 10.60 9.71
N LEU A 175 11.45 10.56 8.52
CA LEU A 175 11.75 9.53 7.53
C LEU A 175 13.23 9.59 7.12
N LYS A 176 13.84 8.42 6.98
CA LYS A 176 15.25 8.22 6.67
C LYS A 176 15.48 7.85 5.20
N GLY A 177 16.74 7.81 4.81
CA GLY A 177 17.19 7.35 3.51
C GLY A 177 16.46 8.01 2.34
N LYS A 178 16.19 7.26 1.29
CA LYS A 178 15.45 7.74 0.10
C LYS A 178 14.09 8.33 0.46
N CYS A 179 13.36 7.73 1.40
CA CYS A 179 12.05 8.22 1.82
C CYS A 179 12.14 9.59 2.50
N GLY A 180 13.17 9.84 3.30
CA GLY A 180 13.42 11.12 3.95
C GLY A 180 13.77 12.25 2.98
N ALA A 181 14.55 11.94 1.94
CA ALA A 181 14.93 12.88 0.89
C ALA A 181 13.82 13.11 -0.16
N CYS A 182 12.80 12.23 -0.20
CA CYS A 182 11.83 12.18 -1.28
C CYS A 182 10.84 13.35 -1.26
N GLU A 183 10.69 14.04 -2.39
CA GLU A 183 9.70 15.08 -2.59
C GLU A 183 8.25 14.57 -2.54
N TYR A 184 8.05 13.27 -2.73
CA TYR A 184 6.73 12.61 -2.62
C TYR A 184 6.42 12.05 -1.22
N LYS A 185 7.28 12.27 -0.20
CA LYS A 185 7.11 11.67 1.13
C LYS A 185 5.76 11.97 1.79
N ALA A 186 5.20 13.16 1.55
CA ALA A 186 3.90 13.54 2.10
C ALA A 186 2.72 12.79 1.45
N VAL A 187 2.86 12.33 0.19
CA VAL A 187 1.79 11.65 -0.56
C VAL A 187 2.00 10.14 -0.68
N CYS A 188 3.23 9.67 -0.62
CA CYS A 188 3.60 8.25 -0.67
C CYS A 188 3.88 7.72 0.74
N GLY A 189 4.98 8.16 1.33
CA GLY A 189 5.45 7.76 2.65
C GLY A 189 6.05 6.35 2.72
N GLY A 190 6.02 5.55 1.65
CA GLY A 190 6.42 4.14 1.66
C GLY A 190 5.56 3.26 2.60
N CYS A 191 5.65 1.95 2.50
CA CYS A 191 5.00 1.04 3.44
C CYS A 191 5.85 0.92 4.72
N ARG A 192 5.36 1.50 5.81
CA ARG A 192 6.12 1.50 7.08
C ARG A 192 6.21 0.13 7.74
N ALA A 193 5.21 -0.73 7.50
CA ALA A 193 5.27 -2.13 7.95
C ALA A 193 6.35 -2.91 7.19
N ARG A 194 6.45 -2.72 5.86
CA ARG A 194 7.49 -3.37 5.05
C ARG A 194 8.87 -2.83 5.38
N ALA A 195 9.01 -1.52 5.62
CA ALA A 195 10.27 -0.95 6.09
C ALA A 195 10.70 -1.59 7.41
N LEU A 196 9.80 -1.68 8.40
CA LEU A 196 10.07 -2.34 9.67
C LEU A 196 10.52 -3.79 9.49
N GLU A 197 9.77 -4.58 8.72
CA GLU A 197 10.03 -6.01 8.56
C GLU A 197 11.40 -6.30 7.91
N ILE A 198 11.75 -5.52 6.90
CA ILE A 198 12.97 -5.78 6.12
C ILE A 198 14.20 -5.11 6.75
N THR A 199 14.06 -3.93 7.36
CA THR A 199 15.21 -3.15 7.87
C THR A 199 15.31 -3.10 9.38
N GLY A 200 14.27 -3.52 10.10
CA GLY A 200 14.15 -3.36 11.56
C GLY A 200 13.76 -1.93 11.99
N ASP A 201 13.58 -1.00 11.06
CA ASP A 201 13.25 0.40 11.34
C ASP A 201 12.10 0.90 10.46
N TYR A 202 10.97 1.23 11.09
CA TYR A 202 9.79 1.72 10.36
C TYR A 202 9.96 3.13 9.77
N LEU A 203 11.00 3.86 10.11
CA LEU A 203 11.32 5.17 9.54
C LEU A 203 12.28 5.07 8.35
N GLU A 204 12.89 3.91 8.12
CA GLU A 204 13.86 3.69 7.05
C GLU A 204 13.20 3.72 5.66
N SER A 205 14.03 3.73 4.63
CA SER A 205 13.58 3.69 3.22
C SER A 205 12.68 2.49 2.96
N GLU A 206 11.67 2.68 2.14
CA GLU A 206 10.87 1.57 1.58
C GLU A 206 11.77 0.72 0.66
N PRO A 207 12.01 -0.56 0.96
CA PRO A 207 13.04 -1.37 0.28
C PRO A 207 12.72 -1.66 -1.19
N TYR A 208 11.44 -1.70 -1.58
CA TYR A 208 11.02 -2.03 -2.95
C TYR A 208 10.75 -0.80 -3.82
N CYS A 209 11.23 0.39 -3.43
CA CYS A 209 11.07 1.61 -4.21
C CYS A 209 12.26 1.81 -5.16
N VAL A 210 12.02 1.81 -6.47
CA VAL A 210 13.02 2.10 -7.50
C VAL A 210 13.30 3.60 -7.68
N TYR A 211 12.42 4.45 -7.15
CA TYR A 211 12.53 5.88 -7.36
C TYR A 211 13.73 6.47 -6.63
N GLU A 212 14.54 7.23 -7.37
CA GLU A 212 15.64 8.01 -6.84
C GLU A 212 15.21 9.48 -6.73
N PRO A 213 15.06 10.02 -5.50
CA PRO A 213 14.67 11.41 -5.29
C PRO A 213 15.71 12.39 -5.83
N ALA A 214 15.25 13.56 -6.26
CA ALA A 214 16.13 14.63 -6.69
C ALA A 214 17.07 15.04 -5.54
N GLY A 215 18.39 14.99 -5.79
CA GLY A 215 19.41 15.29 -4.78
C GLY A 215 19.77 14.15 -3.82
N TRP A 216 19.18 12.96 -4.01
CA TRP A 216 19.65 11.77 -3.31
C TRP A 216 21.01 11.32 -3.85
N THR A 217 22.04 11.35 -3.02
CA THR A 217 23.42 11.01 -3.43
C THR A 217 23.84 9.57 -3.12
N GLY A 218 22.84 8.71 -2.79
CA GLY A 218 23.13 7.38 -2.25
C GLY A 218 23.65 7.52 -0.81
N GLY A 219 23.00 6.89 0.17
CA GLY A 219 23.61 6.77 1.49
C GLY A 219 24.90 5.98 1.32
N ALA A 220 26.04 6.63 1.54
CA ALA A 220 27.24 5.92 1.85
C ALA A 220 26.89 4.96 2.98
N GLU A 221 27.16 3.66 2.78
CA GLU A 221 27.02 2.63 3.77
C GLU A 221 27.45 3.16 5.13
N GLN A 222 26.50 3.34 6.04
CA GLN A 222 26.86 3.48 7.44
C GLN A 222 27.18 2.07 7.92
N SER A 223 28.47 1.76 7.77
CA SER A 223 29.14 0.62 8.37
C SER A 223 28.97 0.59 9.89
#